data_1eb2c068a3b556b32a8d974f5fa17835
#
_entry.id   1eb2c068a3b556b32a8d974f5fa17835
#
_cell.length_a   1.000
_cell.length_b   1.000
_cell.length_c   1.000
_cell.angle_alpha   90.00
_cell.angle_beta   90.00
_cell.angle_gamma   90.00
#
_symmetry.space_group_name_H-M   'P 1'
#
loop_
_entity.id
_entity.type
_entity.pdbx_description
1 polymer ?
#
loop_
_entity_poly.entity_id
_entity_poly.type
_entity_poly.pdbx_seq_one_letter_code
_entity_poly.pdbx_strand_id
1 'polypeptide(L)'
;MAAMTNIPEFLPRTRRRQTYSRTVLFVAFEGMGLLDLTGSTTVFWSASLFMKQQGKLGYSPYAVSIDGGLIITQEGIGIATAPISDFADAGIDTIVVPGALNMEPALRDRRLVDWLRVTAPKARRMASVCAGAFLLAEAGLLHERRAATHWSSCTLLGERYPSLKVEPDAIFVRDDPIWTSAGVSAGIDLSLAMVQDDCGHNVAMQVARQLVIYMKRPGGQSQFSELLQSQTTDSPVFDELHLWIAKNLQDQKLTVDRLARHVNMSPRNFARSYKTKTGRTPAKALELFRVEAARRLLEEAKLHVDQIARRCGFGDEERMRATFKRHLAISPRDYRRRFSILSSTNAMRQK
;
A
#
# COMPACT_ATOMS: atom_id res chain seq x y z
N MET A 1 24.46 40.36 -5.90
CA MET A 1 24.23 39.98 -4.50
C MET A 1 23.82 38.51 -4.50
N ALA A 2 24.76 37.64 -4.18
CA ALA A 2 24.55 36.19 -4.18
C ALA A 2 23.91 35.81 -2.83
N ALA A 3 22.68 35.31 -2.86
CA ALA A 3 22.07 34.70 -1.69
C ALA A 3 22.71 33.31 -1.52
N MET A 4 23.59 33.20 -0.54
CA MET A 4 24.10 31.91 -0.08
C MET A 4 22.93 31.12 0.53
N THR A 5 22.43 30.14 -0.20
CA THR A 5 21.57 29.12 0.33
C THR A 5 22.40 28.24 1.27
N ASN A 6 22.26 28.49 2.57
CA ASN A 6 22.70 27.56 3.60
C ASN A 6 21.88 26.27 3.48
N ILE A 7 22.38 25.29 2.74
CA ILE A 7 21.87 23.92 2.80
C ILE A 7 22.23 23.42 4.21
N PRO A 8 21.23 23.01 5.05
CA PRO A 8 21.54 22.51 6.38
C PRO A 8 22.51 21.33 6.28
N GLU A 9 23.44 21.24 7.20
CA GLU A 9 24.47 20.20 7.36
C GLU A 9 23.93 18.76 7.60
N PHE A 10 22.76 18.43 7.05
CA PHE A 10 22.08 17.14 7.18
C PHE A 10 22.48 16.11 6.12
N LEU A 11 23.26 16.51 5.13
CA LEU A 11 23.87 15.52 4.23
C LEU A 11 25.12 14.97 4.95
N PRO A 12 25.16 13.68 5.28
CA PRO A 12 26.35 13.12 5.90
C PRO A 12 27.53 13.26 4.92
N ARG A 13 28.54 14.02 5.34
CA ARG A 13 29.81 14.05 4.64
C ARG A 13 30.32 12.61 4.55
N THR A 14 30.43 12.12 3.36
CA THR A 14 31.01 10.83 3.00
C THR A 14 32.34 10.61 3.75
N ARG A 15 32.43 9.48 4.45
CA ARG A 15 33.54 8.79 5.08
C ARG A 15 33.49 8.77 6.62
N ARG A 16 32.55 8.00 7.12
CA ARG A 16 32.79 7.05 8.22
C ARG A 16 31.98 5.80 7.89
N ARG A 17 32.65 4.67 7.68
CA ARG A 17 32.03 3.35 7.76
C ARG A 17 31.33 3.27 9.12
N GLN A 18 30.08 3.68 9.17
CA GLN A 18 29.18 3.30 10.26
C GLN A 18 28.80 1.85 9.98
N THR A 19 29.54 0.96 10.58
CA THR A 19 29.57 -0.46 10.30
C THR A 19 28.26 -1.19 10.59
N TYR A 20 27.10 -0.56 10.84
CA TYR A 20 26.01 -1.27 11.49
C TYR A 20 24.59 -0.77 11.25
N SER A 21 24.36 0.19 10.39
CA SER A 21 23.00 0.64 10.05
C SER A 21 22.62 0.16 8.65
N ARG A 22 21.38 -0.29 8.48
CA ARG A 22 20.88 -0.68 7.16
C ARG A 22 20.71 0.55 6.27
N THR A 23 21.49 0.66 5.21
CA THR A 23 21.39 1.75 4.23
C THR A 23 20.11 1.58 3.40
N VAL A 24 19.22 2.57 3.43
CA VAL A 24 18.00 2.60 2.65
C VAL A 24 18.07 3.77 1.68
N LEU A 25 18.05 3.49 0.39
CA LEU A 25 18.07 4.50 -0.67
C LEU A 25 16.65 4.75 -1.18
N PHE A 26 16.23 6.01 -1.13
CA PHE A 26 14.99 6.49 -1.75
C PHE A 26 15.35 7.19 -3.05
N VAL A 27 14.97 6.59 -4.17
CA VAL A 27 15.35 7.06 -5.51
C VAL A 27 14.47 8.22 -5.93
N ALA A 28 15.04 9.40 -6.01
CA ALA A 28 14.36 10.61 -6.44
C ALA A 28 14.59 10.89 -7.92
N PHE A 29 13.55 11.36 -8.59
CA PHE A 29 13.58 11.83 -9.98
C PHE A 29 12.57 12.94 -10.17
N GLU A 30 12.74 13.78 -11.20
CA GLU A 30 11.87 14.93 -11.47
C GLU A 30 10.40 14.53 -11.62
N GLY A 31 9.52 15.22 -10.92
CA GLY A 31 8.07 15.00 -10.95
C GLY A 31 7.60 13.78 -10.16
N MET A 32 8.44 13.17 -9.31
CA MET A 32 7.98 12.10 -8.41
C MET A 32 6.99 12.61 -7.37
N GLY A 33 6.18 11.71 -6.79
CA GLY A 33 5.26 12.01 -5.68
C GLY A 33 6.02 12.22 -4.37
N LEU A 34 5.81 13.38 -3.74
CA LEU A 34 6.49 13.75 -2.49
C LEU A 34 6.19 12.75 -1.36
N LEU A 35 4.93 12.37 -1.19
CA LEU A 35 4.52 11.50 -0.08
C LEU A 35 5.00 10.06 -0.26
N ASP A 36 5.15 9.58 -1.49
CA ASP A 36 5.71 8.26 -1.80
C ASP A 36 7.12 8.11 -1.20
N LEU A 37 7.92 9.16 -1.29
CA LEU A 37 9.26 9.22 -0.73
C LEU A 37 9.23 9.51 0.78
N THR A 38 8.58 10.61 1.18
CA THR A 38 8.67 11.12 2.56
C THR A 38 7.93 10.24 3.55
N GLY A 39 6.78 9.68 3.18
CA GLY A 39 6.01 8.77 4.03
C GLY A 39 6.82 7.52 4.39
N SER A 40 7.42 6.89 3.39
CA SER A 40 8.28 5.72 3.58
C SER A 40 9.55 6.06 4.37
N THR A 41 10.22 7.17 4.04
CA THR A 41 11.43 7.64 4.76
C THR A 41 11.14 7.86 6.24
N THR A 42 10.00 8.47 6.58
CA THR A 42 9.58 8.75 7.96
C THR A 42 9.42 7.47 8.77
N VAL A 43 8.92 6.39 8.17
CA VAL A 43 8.79 5.09 8.85
C VAL A 43 10.16 4.53 9.22
N PHE A 44 11.11 4.48 8.30
CA PHE A 44 12.46 3.95 8.56
C PHE A 44 13.22 4.83 9.55
N TRP A 45 13.10 6.15 9.45
CA TRP A 45 13.69 7.08 10.40
C TRP A 45 13.14 6.86 11.82
N SER A 46 11.81 6.77 11.97
CA SER A 46 11.16 6.52 13.27
C SER A 46 11.59 5.17 13.86
N ALA A 47 11.69 4.13 13.03
CA ALA A 47 12.19 2.82 13.47
C ALA A 47 13.62 2.92 14.00
N SER A 48 14.47 3.73 13.35
CA SER A 48 15.86 3.94 13.80
C SER A 48 15.94 4.59 15.17
N LEU A 49 15.05 5.54 15.48
CA LEU A 49 14.96 6.14 16.81
C LEU A 49 14.68 5.09 17.89
N PHE A 50 13.68 4.23 17.68
CA PHE A 50 13.32 3.19 18.64
C PHE A 50 14.40 2.12 18.78
N MET A 51 15.05 1.75 17.66
CA MET A 51 16.17 0.81 17.69
C MET A 51 17.36 1.39 18.48
N LYS A 52 17.71 2.66 18.27
CA LYS A 52 18.77 3.35 19.00
C LYS A 52 18.50 3.40 20.50
N GLN A 53 17.27 3.64 20.93
CA GLN A 53 16.88 3.59 22.34
C GLN A 53 17.10 2.21 22.98
N GLN A 54 17.09 1.14 22.18
CA GLN A 54 17.36 -0.24 22.60
C GLN A 54 18.84 -0.64 22.47
N GLY A 55 19.75 0.30 22.13
CA GLY A 55 21.14 0.00 21.84
C GLY A 55 21.37 -0.84 20.58
N LYS A 56 20.39 -0.90 19.68
CA LYS A 56 20.43 -1.69 18.45
C LYS A 56 20.60 -0.79 17.23
N LEU A 57 20.99 -1.42 16.16
CA LEU A 57 21.18 -0.77 14.86
C LEU A 57 19.87 -0.63 14.13
N GLY A 58 19.64 0.55 13.56
CA GLY A 58 18.45 0.89 12.80
C GLY A 58 18.72 1.00 11.31
N TYR A 59 18.17 2.04 10.72
CA TYR A 59 18.30 2.36 9.30
C TYR A 59 18.98 3.72 9.11
N SER A 60 19.66 3.89 7.98
CA SER A 60 20.17 5.15 7.48
C SER A 60 19.46 5.44 6.15
N PRO A 61 18.35 6.18 6.16
CA PRO A 61 17.63 6.56 4.95
C PRO A 61 18.32 7.73 4.24
N TYR A 62 18.46 7.64 2.92
CA TYR A 62 19.01 8.68 2.04
C TYR A 62 18.10 8.90 0.84
N ALA A 63 17.85 10.17 0.51
CA ALA A 63 17.27 10.53 -0.78
C ALA A 63 18.40 10.65 -1.79
N VAL A 64 18.32 9.91 -2.90
CA VAL A 64 19.36 9.85 -3.92
C VAL A 64 18.77 10.09 -5.31
N SER A 65 19.52 10.74 -6.19
CA SER A 65 19.20 10.86 -7.61
C SER A 65 20.45 10.57 -8.45
N ILE A 66 20.28 10.42 -9.75
CA ILE A 66 21.39 10.08 -10.66
C ILE A 66 22.60 10.99 -10.46
N ASP A 67 22.38 12.29 -10.47
CA ASP A 67 23.43 13.30 -10.40
C ASP A 67 23.49 14.03 -9.04
N GLY A 68 22.57 13.71 -8.11
CA GLY A 68 22.38 14.47 -6.88
C GLY A 68 21.72 15.82 -7.12
N GLY A 69 21.73 16.68 -6.10
CA GLY A 69 21.19 18.03 -6.19
C GLY A 69 19.71 18.14 -5.84
N LEU A 70 19.05 19.17 -6.34
CA LEU A 70 17.66 19.47 -6.05
C LEU A 70 16.75 18.80 -7.09
N ILE A 71 15.83 18.00 -6.64
CA ILE A 71 14.78 17.38 -7.46
C ILE A 71 13.44 18.03 -7.12
N ILE A 72 12.70 18.46 -8.12
CA ILE A 72 11.36 19.06 -7.94
C ILE A 72 10.30 17.97 -8.06
N THR A 73 9.48 17.83 -7.02
CA THR A 73 8.37 16.87 -6.98
C THR A 73 7.18 17.38 -7.81
N GLN A 74 6.22 16.50 -8.09
CA GLN A 74 4.98 16.88 -8.80
C GLN A 74 4.15 17.94 -8.03
N GLU A 75 4.33 18.03 -6.71
CA GLU A 75 3.71 19.04 -5.86
C GLU A 75 4.47 20.38 -5.86
N GLY A 76 5.59 20.49 -6.59
CA GLY A 76 6.40 21.71 -6.70
C GLY A 76 7.37 21.91 -5.53
N ILE A 77 7.54 20.91 -4.67
CA ILE A 77 8.47 20.98 -3.53
C ILE A 77 9.82 20.39 -3.92
N GLY A 78 10.89 21.11 -3.61
CA GLY A 78 12.25 20.65 -3.88
C GLY A 78 12.79 19.73 -2.79
N ILE A 79 13.39 18.62 -3.19
CA ILE A 79 14.07 17.65 -2.32
C ILE A 79 15.57 17.65 -2.67
N ALA A 80 16.40 17.91 -1.67
CA ALA A 80 17.85 17.76 -1.81
C ALA A 80 18.23 16.27 -1.81
N THR A 81 19.02 15.85 -2.79
CA THR A 81 19.45 14.46 -2.97
C THR A 81 20.97 14.36 -3.06
N ALA A 82 21.50 13.20 -2.63
CA ALA A 82 22.90 12.83 -2.89
C ALA A 82 22.99 12.10 -4.25
N PRO A 83 24.13 12.19 -4.98
CA PRO A 83 24.30 11.42 -6.18
C PRO A 83 24.43 9.92 -5.86
N ILE A 84 23.85 9.07 -6.72
CA ILE A 84 23.94 7.60 -6.54
C ILE A 84 25.36 7.08 -6.53
N SER A 85 26.30 7.80 -7.17
CA SER A 85 27.73 7.46 -7.19
C SER A 85 28.36 7.39 -5.79
N ASP A 86 27.84 8.18 -4.84
CA ASP A 86 28.35 8.18 -3.45
C ASP A 86 28.07 6.85 -2.73
N PHE A 87 27.18 6.02 -3.28
CA PHE A 87 26.78 4.74 -2.73
C PHE A 87 27.27 3.53 -3.54
N ALA A 88 28.14 3.73 -4.53
CA ALA A 88 28.64 2.67 -5.41
C ALA A 88 29.26 1.49 -4.63
N ASP A 89 30.04 1.80 -3.58
CA ASP A 89 30.71 0.84 -2.70
C ASP A 89 29.96 0.62 -1.36
N ALA A 90 28.79 1.22 -1.20
CA ALA A 90 28.01 1.07 0.02
C ALA A 90 27.28 -0.29 0.02
N GLY A 91 27.25 -0.94 1.17
CA GLY A 91 26.37 -2.09 1.38
C GLY A 91 24.89 -1.63 1.43
N ILE A 92 24.24 -1.53 0.26
CA ILE A 92 22.84 -1.09 0.16
C ILE A 92 21.96 -2.23 0.67
N ASP A 93 21.15 -1.92 1.68
CA ASP A 93 20.20 -2.88 2.21
C ASP A 93 18.87 -2.87 1.42
N THR A 94 18.28 -1.69 1.26
CA THR A 94 16.96 -1.53 0.63
C THR A 94 16.98 -0.35 -0.33
N ILE A 95 16.39 -0.53 -1.49
CA ILE A 95 16.12 0.55 -2.46
C ILE A 95 14.61 0.72 -2.58
N VAL A 96 14.11 1.95 -2.45
CA VAL A 96 12.69 2.29 -2.58
C VAL A 96 12.53 3.26 -3.74
N VAL A 97 11.68 2.89 -4.70
CA VAL A 97 11.40 3.68 -5.91
C VAL A 97 9.98 4.25 -5.79
N PRO A 98 9.82 5.58 -5.66
CA PRO A 98 8.52 6.25 -5.62
C PRO A 98 7.86 6.25 -7.00
N GLY A 99 6.56 6.57 -7.06
CA GLY A 99 5.84 6.81 -8.29
C GLY A 99 5.76 8.29 -8.65
N ALA A 100 5.10 8.55 -9.78
CA ALA A 100 4.71 9.86 -10.25
C ALA A 100 3.38 9.75 -11.01
N LEU A 101 2.68 10.87 -11.18
CA LEU A 101 1.48 10.94 -12.04
C LEU A 101 1.84 10.65 -13.49
N ASN A 102 3.00 11.13 -13.94
CA ASN A 102 3.55 10.84 -15.26
C ASN A 102 4.92 10.16 -15.13
N MET A 103 4.94 8.85 -15.37
CA MET A 103 6.17 8.05 -15.29
C MET A 103 7.05 8.13 -16.54
N GLU A 104 6.55 8.61 -17.67
CA GLU A 104 7.25 8.56 -18.96
C GLU A 104 8.64 9.25 -18.97
N PRO A 105 8.84 10.43 -18.34
CA PRO A 105 10.18 11.01 -18.26
C PRO A 105 11.18 10.11 -17.54
N ALA A 106 10.80 9.54 -16.40
CA ALA A 106 11.66 8.64 -15.62
C ALA A 106 11.93 7.31 -16.34
N LEU A 107 10.93 6.75 -17.05
CA LEU A 107 11.09 5.52 -17.84
C LEU A 107 12.04 5.72 -19.05
N ARG A 108 12.15 6.94 -19.58
CA ARG A 108 13.06 7.29 -20.69
C ARG A 108 14.48 7.58 -20.19
N ASP A 109 14.67 7.86 -18.90
CA ASP A 109 16.03 8.04 -18.37
C ASP A 109 16.73 6.67 -18.24
N ARG A 110 17.49 6.33 -19.28
CA ARG A 110 18.23 5.07 -19.34
C ARG A 110 19.25 4.92 -18.22
N ARG A 111 19.84 6.00 -17.74
CA ARG A 111 20.79 5.97 -16.62
C ARG A 111 20.10 5.46 -15.35
N LEU A 112 18.87 5.91 -15.09
CA LEU A 112 18.08 5.49 -13.95
C LEU A 112 17.66 4.02 -14.07
N VAL A 113 17.11 3.63 -15.22
CA VAL A 113 16.65 2.25 -15.47
C VAL A 113 17.81 1.26 -15.40
N ASP A 114 18.93 1.56 -16.03
CA ASP A 114 20.12 0.69 -16.03
C ASP A 114 20.77 0.61 -14.65
N TRP A 115 20.81 1.72 -13.91
CA TRP A 115 21.29 1.70 -12.52
C TRP A 115 20.42 0.80 -11.63
N LEU A 116 19.10 0.87 -11.74
CA LEU A 116 18.19 -0.02 -11.00
C LEU A 116 18.45 -1.49 -11.35
N ARG A 117 18.60 -1.81 -12.64
CA ARG A 117 18.88 -3.18 -13.13
C ARG A 117 20.18 -3.74 -12.55
N VAL A 118 21.24 -2.95 -12.56
CA VAL A 118 22.58 -3.37 -12.11
C VAL A 118 22.69 -3.42 -10.59
N THR A 119 21.95 -2.54 -9.88
CA THR A 119 22.07 -2.41 -8.42
C THR A 119 21.12 -3.34 -7.67
N ALA A 120 19.97 -3.69 -8.26
CA ALA A 120 18.99 -4.57 -7.61
C ALA A 120 19.58 -5.90 -7.09
N PRO A 121 20.44 -6.63 -7.85
CA PRO A 121 21.03 -7.88 -7.36
C PRO A 121 21.99 -7.69 -6.18
N LYS A 122 22.48 -6.47 -5.94
CA LYS A 122 23.43 -6.14 -4.87
C LYS A 122 22.71 -5.69 -3.60
N ALA A 123 21.46 -5.29 -3.69
CA ALA A 123 20.64 -4.91 -2.55
C ALA A 123 19.92 -6.13 -1.96
N ARG A 124 19.74 -6.17 -0.65
CA ARG A 124 18.98 -7.23 0.00
C ARG A 124 17.51 -7.23 -0.48
N ARG A 125 16.92 -6.06 -0.73
CA ARG A 125 15.59 -5.94 -1.32
C ARG A 125 15.39 -4.66 -2.12
N MET A 126 14.50 -4.76 -3.09
CA MET A 126 13.97 -3.65 -3.86
C MET A 126 12.53 -3.40 -3.46
N ALA A 127 12.13 -2.14 -3.45
CA ALA A 127 10.73 -1.79 -3.23
C ALA A 127 10.26 -0.71 -4.19
N SER A 128 8.96 -0.71 -4.48
CA SER A 128 8.32 0.41 -5.18
C SER A 128 7.04 0.84 -4.48
N VAL A 129 6.76 2.12 -4.59
CA VAL A 129 5.52 2.73 -4.12
C VAL A 129 4.78 3.27 -5.33
N CYS A 130 3.44 3.11 -5.35
CA CYS A 130 2.60 3.70 -6.38
C CYS A 130 3.02 3.25 -7.80
N ALA A 131 3.12 4.19 -8.74
CA ALA A 131 3.56 3.93 -10.10
C ALA A 131 5.07 3.62 -10.23
N GLY A 132 5.84 3.63 -9.14
CA GLY A 132 7.26 3.21 -9.13
C GLY A 132 7.48 1.78 -9.63
N ALA A 133 6.43 0.94 -9.58
CA ALA A 133 6.45 -0.41 -10.15
C ALA A 133 6.78 -0.41 -11.66
N PHE A 134 6.44 0.63 -12.40
CA PHE A 134 6.80 0.75 -13.83
C PHE A 134 8.32 0.82 -14.04
N LEU A 135 9.04 1.54 -13.18
CA LEU A 135 10.51 1.58 -13.26
C LEU A 135 11.14 0.22 -12.96
N LEU A 136 10.61 -0.51 -11.98
CA LEU A 136 11.08 -1.87 -11.69
C LEU A 136 10.76 -2.83 -12.86
N ALA A 137 9.60 -2.69 -13.49
CA ALA A 137 9.22 -3.48 -14.66
C ALA A 137 10.10 -3.15 -15.88
N GLU A 138 10.37 -1.87 -16.16
CA GLU A 138 11.25 -1.41 -17.25
C GLU A 138 12.70 -1.88 -17.04
N ALA A 139 13.14 -1.95 -15.79
CA ALA A 139 14.43 -2.54 -15.43
C ALA A 139 14.46 -4.08 -15.54
N GLY A 140 13.34 -4.74 -15.89
CA GLY A 140 13.23 -6.19 -16.01
C GLY A 140 13.11 -6.93 -14.67
N LEU A 141 12.95 -6.21 -13.58
CA LEU A 141 12.97 -6.79 -12.22
C LEU A 141 11.66 -7.49 -11.83
N LEU A 142 10.56 -7.20 -12.54
CA LEU A 142 9.22 -7.77 -12.27
C LEU A 142 8.82 -8.91 -13.23
N HIS A 143 9.74 -9.43 -14.04
CA HIS A 143 9.46 -10.53 -14.95
C HIS A 143 8.98 -11.77 -14.19
N GLU A 144 7.81 -12.33 -14.58
CA GLU A 144 7.12 -13.47 -13.95
C GLU A 144 6.78 -13.30 -12.44
N ARG A 145 6.85 -12.07 -11.89
CA ARG A 145 6.59 -11.78 -10.49
C ARG A 145 5.18 -11.24 -10.27
N ARG A 146 4.74 -11.32 -9.01
CA ARG A 146 3.53 -10.62 -8.55
C ARG A 146 3.90 -9.21 -8.11
N ALA A 147 3.05 -8.24 -8.45
CA ALA A 147 3.27 -6.86 -8.03
C ALA A 147 1.95 -6.12 -7.77
N ALA A 148 2.00 -5.16 -6.87
CA ALA A 148 0.99 -4.12 -6.69
C ALA A 148 1.50 -2.80 -7.28
N THR A 149 0.57 -1.98 -7.73
CA THR A 149 0.79 -0.59 -8.12
C THR A 149 -0.41 0.25 -7.73
N HIS A 150 -0.43 1.54 -8.02
CA HIS A 150 -1.59 2.38 -7.81
C HIS A 150 -2.81 1.81 -8.56
N TRP A 151 -3.99 1.80 -7.93
CA TRP A 151 -5.21 1.20 -8.49
C TRP A 151 -5.54 1.68 -9.91
N SER A 152 -5.34 2.97 -10.20
CA SER A 152 -5.60 3.53 -11.53
C SER A 152 -4.60 3.07 -12.60
N SER A 153 -3.47 2.51 -12.19
CA SER A 153 -2.37 2.10 -13.06
C SER A 153 -2.27 0.58 -13.26
N CYS A 154 -3.12 -0.20 -12.58
CA CYS A 154 -3.06 -1.68 -12.63
C CYS A 154 -3.26 -2.22 -14.05
N THR A 155 -4.26 -1.73 -14.76
CA THR A 155 -4.55 -2.16 -16.14
C THR A 155 -3.38 -1.83 -17.07
N LEU A 156 -2.90 -0.58 -17.04
CA LEU A 156 -1.80 -0.14 -17.88
C LEU A 156 -0.50 -0.91 -17.60
N LEU A 157 -0.21 -1.20 -16.31
CA LEU A 157 0.98 -1.97 -15.94
C LEU A 157 0.91 -3.40 -16.51
N GLY A 158 -0.24 -4.07 -16.40
CA GLY A 158 -0.44 -5.42 -16.93
C GLY A 158 -0.40 -5.48 -18.45
N GLU A 159 -0.96 -4.48 -19.15
CA GLU A 159 -0.91 -4.39 -20.62
C GLU A 159 0.51 -4.13 -21.13
N ARG A 160 1.25 -3.24 -20.46
CA ARG A 160 2.62 -2.87 -20.87
C ARG A 160 3.65 -3.98 -20.58
N TYR A 161 3.44 -4.76 -19.50
CA TYR A 161 4.34 -5.82 -19.06
C TYR A 161 3.57 -7.14 -18.81
N PRO A 162 3.19 -7.86 -19.87
CA PRO A 162 2.27 -9.02 -19.77
C PRO A 162 2.80 -10.21 -18.96
N SER A 163 4.13 -10.32 -18.78
CA SER A 163 4.73 -11.38 -17.95
C SER A 163 4.53 -11.19 -16.45
N LEU A 164 4.18 -9.99 -16.02
CA LEU A 164 4.00 -9.64 -14.62
C LEU A 164 2.55 -9.96 -14.20
N LYS A 165 2.36 -10.44 -12.98
CA LYS A 165 1.04 -10.71 -12.38
C LYS A 165 0.64 -9.54 -11.47
N VAL A 166 -0.19 -8.64 -12.00
CA VAL A 166 -0.71 -7.52 -11.21
C VAL A 166 -1.72 -8.02 -10.19
N GLU A 167 -1.57 -7.60 -8.95
CA GLU A 167 -2.52 -7.84 -7.83
C GLU A 167 -3.31 -6.53 -7.57
N PRO A 168 -4.43 -6.31 -8.27
CA PRO A 168 -5.06 -4.99 -8.33
C PRO A 168 -5.69 -4.53 -7.02
N ASP A 169 -5.96 -5.45 -6.11
CA ASP A 169 -6.58 -5.15 -4.80
C ASP A 169 -5.57 -5.15 -3.64
N ALA A 170 -4.32 -5.56 -3.87
CA ALA A 170 -3.33 -5.64 -2.81
C ALA A 170 -2.84 -4.25 -2.39
N ILE A 171 -2.83 -3.94 -1.08
CA ILE A 171 -2.18 -2.74 -0.52
C ILE A 171 -0.67 -2.81 -0.80
N PHE A 172 -0.07 -3.97 -0.59
CA PHE A 172 1.29 -4.28 -1.04
C PHE A 172 1.44 -5.77 -1.31
N VAL A 173 2.42 -6.11 -2.14
CA VAL A 173 2.83 -7.47 -2.49
C VAL A 173 4.27 -7.67 -2.08
N ARG A 174 4.53 -8.76 -1.37
CA ARG A 174 5.88 -9.29 -1.11
C ARG A 174 6.12 -10.45 -2.06
N ASP A 175 7.10 -10.32 -2.91
CA ASP A 175 7.60 -11.36 -3.82
C ASP A 175 9.12 -11.29 -3.82
N ASP A 176 9.72 -11.81 -2.73
CA ASP A 176 11.12 -11.65 -2.39
C ASP A 176 12.08 -11.88 -3.59
N PRO A 177 13.09 -11.04 -3.77
CA PRO A 177 13.51 -9.89 -2.93
C PRO A 177 12.78 -8.58 -3.26
N ILE A 178 11.68 -8.60 -4.05
CA ILE A 178 11.00 -7.40 -4.51
C ILE A 178 9.67 -7.22 -3.78
N TRP A 179 9.44 -6.00 -3.29
CA TRP A 179 8.23 -5.61 -2.58
C TRP A 179 7.61 -4.41 -3.29
N THR A 180 6.33 -4.46 -3.57
CA THR A 180 5.63 -3.40 -4.31
C THR A 180 4.38 -2.99 -3.58
N SER A 181 4.05 -1.71 -3.55
CA SER A 181 2.82 -1.23 -2.93
C SER A 181 1.92 -0.45 -3.88
N ALA A 182 0.68 -0.36 -3.47
CA ALA A 182 -0.31 0.55 -3.99
C ALA A 182 0.10 2.03 -3.84
N GLY A 183 -0.83 2.93 -4.14
CA GLY A 183 -0.57 4.36 -4.17
C GLY A 183 -0.28 4.99 -2.82
N VAL A 184 0.55 5.99 -2.88
CA VAL A 184 0.80 7.05 -1.88
C VAL A 184 0.96 6.52 -0.45
N SER A 185 -0.12 6.53 0.32
CA SER A 185 -0.11 6.11 1.74
C SER A 185 0.16 4.62 1.95
N ALA A 186 -0.02 3.77 0.93
CA ALA A 186 0.33 2.34 0.99
C ALA A 186 1.85 2.10 1.08
N GLY A 187 2.67 3.06 0.65
CA GLY A 187 4.11 3.05 0.89
C GLY A 187 4.47 3.04 2.38
N ILE A 188 3.65 3.67 3.20
CA ILE A 188 3.79 3.65 4.67
C ILE A 188 3.51 2.22 5.20
N ASP A 189 2.44 1.58 4.71
CA ASP A 189 2.09 0.20 5.10
C ASP A 189 3.18 -0.79 4.69
N LEU A 190 3.70 -0.65 3.47
CA LEU A 190 4.83 -1.42 2.96
C LEU A 190 6.08 -1.25 3.84
N SER A 191 6.42 0.01 4.17
CA SER A 191 7.58 0.32 5.01
C SER A 191 7.42 -0.22 6.42
N LEU A 192 6.23 -0.16 7.02
CA LEU A 192 5.92 -0.78 8.32
C LEU A 192 6.08 -2.31 8.26
N ALA A 193 5.64 -2.95 7.17
CA ALA A 193 5.82 -4.38 6.98
C ALA A 193 7.32 -4.76 6.88
N MET A 194 8.12 -3.94 6.20
CA MET A 194 9.58 -4.12 6.15
C MET A 194 10.24 -3.94 7.53
N VAL A 195 9.82 -2.93 8.29
CA VAL A 195 10.29 -2.72 9.67
C VAL A 195 9.88 -3.88 10.56
N GLN A 196 8.68 -4.42 10.39
CA GLN A 196 8.23 -5.59 11.14
C GLN A 196 9.08 -6.83 10.82
N ASP A 197 9.42 -7.04 9.55
CA ASP A 197 10.27 -8.16 9.10
C ASP A 197 11.70 -8.04 9.69
N ASP A 198 12.26 -6.83 9.71
CA ASP A 198 13.64 -6.56 10.11
C ASP A 198 13.85 -6.38 11.63
N CYS A 199 12.91 -5.73 12.30
CA CYS A 199 13.05 -5.24 13.68
C CYS A 199 12.02 -5.86 14.63
N GLY A 200 11.09 -6.66 14.09
CA GLY A 200 10.02 -7.31 14.83
C GLY A 200 8.79 -6.44 15.08
N HIS A 201 7.72 -7.10 15.48
CA HIS A 201 6.39 -6.50 15.66
C HIS A 201 6.38 -5.31 16.62
N ASN A 202 7.13 -5.40 17.73
CA ASN A 202 7.11 -4.34 18.76
C ASN A 202 7.64 -3.01 18.24
N VAL A 203 8.73 -3.00 17.47
CA VAL A 203 9.27 -1.78 16.88
C VAL A 203 8.31 -1.20 15.85
N ALA A 204 7.75 -2.04 14.98
CA ALA A 204 6.77 -1.61 14.00
C ALA A 204 5.52 -1.01 14.65
N MET A 205 5.03 -1.59 15.76
CA MET A 205 3.91 -1.03 16.55
C MET A 205 4.25 0.32 17.17
N GLN A 206 5.47 0.51 17.69
CA GLN A 206 5.90 1.80 18.23
C GLN A 206 5.92 2.86 17.13
N VAL A 207 6.43 2.52 15.93
CA VAL A 207 6.40 3.41 14.76
C VAL A 207 4.97 3.76 14.36
N ALA A 208 4.08 2.78 14.24
CA ALA A 208 2.69 2.99 13.88
C ALA A 208 1.98 3.93 14.88
N ARG A 209 2.22 3.73 16.19
CA ARG A 209 1.69 4.61 17.24
C ARG A 209 2.26 6.04 17.17
N GLN A 210 3.56 6.17 16.93
CA GLN A 210 4.22 7.48 16.78
C GLN A 210 3.64 8.27 15.61
N LEU A 211 3.34 7.57 14.50
CA LEU A 211 2.80 8.19 13.29
C LEU A 211 1.26 8.29 13.30
N VAL A 212 0.61 7.78 14.36
CA VAL A 212 -0.86 7.75 14.50
C VAL A 212 -1.54 7.06 13.30
N ILE A 213 -0.97 5.93 12.87
CA ILE A 213 -1.46 5.15 11.74
C ILE A 213 -1.77 3.70 12.15
N TYR A 214 -2.58 3.03 11.36
CA TYR A 214 -2.84 1.61 11.57
C TYR A 214 -1.61 0.78 11.23
N MET A 215 -1.33 -0.22 12.06
CA MET A 215 -0.26 -1.20 11.80
C MET A 215 -0.54 -2.06 10.57
N LYS A 216 -1.81 -2.36 10.32
CA LYS A 216 -2.34 -2.97 9.11
C LYS A 216 -3.66 -2.30 8.78
N ARG A 217 -3.80 -1.80 7.57
CA ARG A 217 -5.10 -1.32 7.11
C ARG A 217 -5.99 -2.52 6.84
N PRO A 218 -7.22 -2.52 7.34
CA PRO A 218 -8.20 -3.49 6.88
C PRO A 218 -8.53 -3.21 5.41
N GLY A 219 -8.55 -4.26 4.59
CA GLY A 219 -9.00 -4.18 3.22
C GLY A 219 -7.95 -4.03 2.12
N GLY A 220 -8.41 -3.96 0.88
CA GLY A 220 -7.61 -3.76 -0.32
C GLY A 220 -7.74 -2.35 -0.91
N GLN A 221 -7.01 -2.07 -2.00
CA GLN A 221 -7.09 -0.78 -2.71
C GLN A 221 -8.50 -0.46 -3.22
N SER A 222 -9.23 -1.47 -3.68
CA SER A 222 -10.58 -1.31 -4.21
C SER A 222 -11.55 -0.69 -3.20
N GLN A 223 -11.34 -0.92 -1.88
CA GLN A 223 -12.15 -0.28 -0.85
C GLN A 223 -11.97 1.22 -0.79
N PHE A 224 -10.72 1.69 -0.86
CA PHE A 224 -10.45 3.13 -0.86
C PHE A 224 -10.93 3.76 -2.16
N SER A 225 -10.77 3.08 -3.29
CA SER A 225 -11.32 3.51 -4.58
C SER A 225 -12.85 3.53 -4.56
N GLU A 226 -13.50 2.50 -3.99
CA GLU A 226 -14.95 2.37 -4.01
C GLU A 226 -15.65 3.23 -2.94
N LEU A 227 -15.10 3.31 -1.73
CA LEU A 227 -15.58 4.23 -0.70
C LEU A 227 -15.38 5.70 -1.13
N LEU A 228 -14.23 6.03 -1.75
CA LEU A 228 -13.97 7.36 -2.26
C LEU A 228 -14.78 7.66 -3.52
N GLN A 229 -14.99 6.70 -4.43
CA GLN A 229 -15.93 6.87 -5.55
C GLN A 229 -17.37 7.03 -5.07
N SER A 230 -17.74 6.40 -3.97
CA SER A 230 -19.05 6.60 -3.36
C SER A 230 -19.19 7.96 -2.67
N GLN A 231 -18.07 8.53 -2.21
CA GLN A 231 -18.01 9.89 -1.64
C GLN A 231 -17.87 10.98 -2.71
N THR A 232 -17.49 10.64 -3.93
CA THR A 232 -17.41 11.55 -5.08
C THR A 232 -18.67 11.53 -5.95
N THR A 233 -19.68 10.76 -5.57
CA THR A 233 -21.00 10.91 -6.20
C THR A 233 -21.57 12.26 -5.77
N ASP A 234 -21.95 13.12 -6.72
CA ASP A 234 -22.76 14.33 -6.51
C ASP A 234 -24.15 13.99 -5.90
N SER A 235 -24.18 13.14 -4.87
CA SER A 235 -25.40 12.66 -4.26
C SER A 235 -25.21 12.40 -2.76
N PRO A 236 -25.33 13.43 -1.94
CA PRO A 236 -25.26 13.32 -0.48
C PRO A 236 -26.16 12.20 0.08
N VAL A 237 -27.27 11.93 -0.58
CA VAL A 237 -28.21 10.87 -0.22
C VAL A 237 -27.57 9.47 -0.26
N PHE A 238 -26.69 9.20 -1.24
CA PHE A 238 -26.04 7.89 -1.32
C PHE A 238 -24.83 7.78 -0.40
N ASP A 239 -24.19 8.88 -0.08
CA ASP A 239 -23.11 8.90 0.90
C ASP A 239 -23.66 8.59 2.31
N GLU A 240 -24.76 9.20 2.70
CA GLU A 240 -25.46 8.88 3.94
C GLU A 240 -25.95 7.42 3.95
N LEU A 241 -26.48 6.93 2.82
CA LEU A 241 -26.89 5.54 2.68
C LEU A 241 -25.72 4.57 2.90
N HIS A 242 -24.55 4.84 2.35
CA HIS A 242 -23.37 3.99 2.53
C HIS A 242 -22.92 3.93 4.00
N LEU A 243 -22.91 5.07 4.69
CA LEU A 243 -22.63 5.12 6.13
C LEU A 243 -23.68 4.33 6.94
N TRP A 244 -24.95 4.44 6.54
CA TRP A 244 -26.03 3.70 7.18
C TRP A 244 -25.90 2.19 6.92
N ILE A 245 -25.59 1.76 5.68
CA ILE A 245 -25.32 0.35 5.34
C ILE A 245 -24.21 -0.20 6.25
N ALA A 246 -23.09 0.49 6.34
CA ALA A 246 -21.95 0.03 7.14
C ALA A 246 -22.30 -0.19 8.62
N LYS A 247 -23.16 0.66 9.19
CA LYS A 247 -23.65 0.55 10.57
C LYS A 247 -24.66 -0.58 10.79
N ASN A 248 -25.36 -1.01 9.71
CA ASN A 248 -26.49 -1.96 9.80
C ASN A 248 -26.20 -3.31 9.11
N LEU A 249 -24.97 -3.62 8.75
CA LEU A 249 -24.61 -4.84 8.00
C LEU A 249 -25.01 -6.13 8.67
N GLN A 250 -25.04 -6.17 10.00
CA GLN A 250 -25.42 -7.35 10.79
C GLN A 250 -26.91 -7.72 10.63
N ASP A 251 -27.73 -6.79 10.15
CA ASP A 251 -29.14 -7.05 9.90
C ASP A 251 -29.33 -7.92 8.65
N GLN A 252 -29.68 -9.18 8.84
CA GLN A 252 -29.92 -10.13 7.75
C GLN A 252 -31.11 -9.72 6.86
N LYS A 253 -32.00 -8.86 7.35
CA LYS A 253 -33.14 -8.30 6.59
C LYS A 253 -32.75 -7.07 5.76
N LEU A 254 -31.46 -6.73 5.72
CA LEU A 254 -30.98 -5.63 4.87
C LEU A 254 -31.04 -6.06 3.40
N THR A 255 -32.07 -5.60 2.70
CA THR A 255 -32.38 -5.89 1.29
C THR A 255 -32.35 -4.61 0.46
N VAL A 256 -32.29 -4.75 -0.86
CA VAL A 256 -32.34 -3.62 -1.80
C VAL A 256 -33.60 -2.77 -1.59
N ASP A 257 -34.76 -3.42 -1.32
CA ASP A 257 -36.03 -2.73 -1.05
C ASP A 257 -35.95 -1.90 0.24
N ARG A 258 -35.22 -2.37 1.24
CA ARG A 258 -35.01 -1.62 2.47
C ARG A 258 -34.09 -0.44 2.27
N LEU A 259 -33.05 -0.59 1.42
CA LEU A 259 -32.18 0.52 1.02
C LEU A 259 -32.98 1.60 0.28
N ALA A 260 -33.84 1.19 -0.66
CA ALA A 260 -34.72 2.09 -1.40
C ALA A 260 -35.65 2.88 -0.47
N ARG A 261 -36.28 2.20 0.49
CA ARG A 261 -37.15 2.83 1.51
C ARG A 261 -36.36 3.83 2.38
N HIS A 262 -35.14 3.49 2.75
CA HIS A 262 -34.32 4.36 3.58
C HIS A 262 -34.01 5.72 2.91
N VAL A 263 -33.88 5.72 1.58
CA VAL A 263 -33.68 6.94 0.79
C VAL A 263 -34.95 7.51 0.16
N ASN A 264 -36.11 7.06 0.65
CA ASN A 264 -37.43 7.50 0.17
C ASN A 264 -37.65 7.34 -1.35
N MET A 265 -37.12 6.25 -1.93
CA MET A 265 -37.25 5.94 -3.36
C MET A 265 -38.05 4.64 -3.58
N SER A 266 -38.73 4.54 -4.72
CA SER A 266 -39.26 3.24 -5.17
C SER A 266 -38.05 2.31 -5.54
N PRO A 267 -38.17 0.98 -5.35
CA PRO A 267 -37.07 0.04 -5.66
C PRO A 267 -36.53 0.18 -7.08
N ARG A 268 -37.40 0.38 -8.07
CA ARG A 268 -37.03 0.55 -9.48
C ARG A 268 -36.21 1.87 -9.70
N ASN A 269 -36.72 2.97 -9.14
CA ASN A 269 -36.04 4.27 -9.26
C ASN A 269 -34.69 4.24 -8.53
N PHE A 270 -34.65 3.68 -7.32
CA PHE A 270 -33.45 3.50 -6.54
C PHE A 270 -32.39 2.69 -7.31
N ALA A 271 -32.74 1.50 -7.84
CA ALA A 271 -31.81 0.65 -8.56
C ALA A 271 -31.22 1.35 -9.79
N ARG A 272 -32.07 2.09 -10.55
CA ARG A 272 -31.61 2.87 -11.72
C ARG A 272 -30.71 4.02 -11.32
N SER A 273 -31.15 4.87 -10.40
CA SER A 273 -30.41 6.06 -9.96
C SER A 273 -29.08 5.68 -9.30
N TYR A 274 -29.11 4.66 -8.43
CA TYR A 274 -27.92 4.14 -7.78
C TYR A 274 -26.89 3.61 -8.79
N LYS A 275 -27.35 2.78 -9.76
CA LYS A 275 -26.46 2.26 -10.82
C LYS A 275 -25.87 3.37 -11.68
N THR A 276 -26.68 4.37 -12.05
CA THR A 276 -26.20 5.51 -12.86
C THR A 276 -25.14 6.32 -12.12
N LYS A 277 -25.33 6.55 -10.81
CA LYS A 277 -24.44 7.39 -10.01
C LYS A 277 -23.22 6.65 -9.45
N THR A 278 -23.33 5.35 -9.16
CA THR A 278 -22.24 4.56 -8.54
C THR A 278 -21.60 3.54 -9.48
N GLY A 279 -22.10 3.39 -10.70
CA GLY A 279 -21.65 2.40 -11.68
C GLY A 279 -22.08 0.95 -11.37
N ARG A 280 -22.79 0.70 -10.26
CA ARG A 280 -23.12 -0.65 -9.77
C ARG A 280 -24.56 -0.81 -9.36
N THR A 281 -25.03 -2.05 -9.35
CA THR A 281 -26.35 -2.34 -8.78
C THR A 281 -26.28 -2.29 -7.25
N PRO A 282 -27.37 -1.86 -6.56
CA PRO A 282 -27.42 -1.85 -5.09
C PRO A 282 -27.14 -3.22 -4.45
N ALA A 283 -27.58 -4.31 -5.09
CA ALA A 283 -27.35 -5.66 -4.61
C ALA A 283 -25.85 -6.00 -4.60
N LYS A 284 -25.13 -5.67 -5.69
CA LYS A 284 -23.69 -5.90 -5.78
C LYS A 284 -22.90 -5.02 -4.78
N ALA A 285 -23.35 -3.78 -4.57
CA ALA A 285 -22.76 -2.91 -3.56
C ALA A 285 -22.93 -3.49 -2.14
N LEU A 286 -24.16 -3.95 -1.79
CA LEU A 286 -24.41 -4.57 -0.49
C LEU A 286 -23.58 -5.85 -0.27
N GLU A 287 -23.40 -6.68 -1.29
CA GLU A 287 -22.50 -7.84 -1.22
C GLU A 287 -21.07 -7.42 -0.91
N LEU A 288 -20.57 -6.38 -1.58
CA LEU A 288 -19.21 -5.86 -1.36
C LEU A 288 -19.02 -5.31 0.06
N PHE A 289 -19.98 -4.54 0.58
CA PHE A 289 -19.96 -4.08 1.98
C PHE A 289 -19.85 -5.26 2.97
N ARG A 290 -20.63 -6.34 2.71
CA ARG A 290 -20.61 -7.56 3.55
C ARG A 290 -19.26 -8.30 3.46
N VAL A 291 -18.74 -8.47 2.24
CA VAL A 291 -17.43 -9.13 2.01
C VAL A 291 -16.36 -8.39 2.77
N GLU A 292 -16.40 -7.08 2.73
CA GLU A 292 -15.40 -6.24 3.33
C GLU A 292 -15.41 -6.27 4.85
N ALA A 293 -16.59 -6.15 5.44
CA ALA A 293 -16.74 -6.33 6.88
C ALA A 293 -16.25 -7.72 7.35
N ALA A 294 -16.51 -8.75 6.53
CA ALA A 294 -16.08 -10.11 6.83
C ALA A 294 -14.56 -10.29 6.70
N ARG A 295 -13.92 -9.69 5.71
CA ARG A 295 -12.46 -9.68 5.57
C ARG A 295 -11.79 -9.16 6.85
N ARG A 296 -12.23 -7.98 7.31
CA ARG A 296 -11.72 -7.38 8.54
C ARG A 296 -11.86 -8.31 9.76
N LEU A 297 -13.03 -8.92 9.95
CA LEU A 297 -13.24 -9.84 11.05
C LEU A 297 -12.44 -11.14 10.91
N LEU A 298 -12.20 -11.62 9.68
CA LEU A 298 -11.35 -12.78 9.43
C LEU A 298 -9.87 -12.52 9.75
N GLU A 299 -9.39 -11.30 9.56
CA GLU A 299 -8.01 -10.88 9.81
C GLU A 299 -7.76 -10.62 11.31
N GLU A 300 -8.69 -9.93 11.99
CA GLU A 300 -8.49 -9.35 13.31
C GLU A 300 -9.09 -10.16 14.46
N ALA A 301 -10.15 -10.95 14.20
CA ALA A 301 -10.93 -11.58 15.26
C ALA A 301 -10.75 -13.10 15.35
N LYS A 302 -10.73 -13.63 16.60
CA LYS A 302 -10.78 -15.07 16.89
C LYS A 302 -12.21 -15.67 16.78
N LEU A 303 -13.07 -15.05 15.98
CA LEU A 303 -14.44 -15.53 15.80
C LEU A 303 -14.50 -16.71 14.84
N HIS A 304 -15.42 -17.65 15.05
CA HIS A 304 -15.71 -18.70 14.08
C HIS A 304 -16.26 -18.11 12.78
N VAL A 305 -15.99 -18.76 11.63
CA VAL A 305 -16.41 -18.28 10.32
C VAL A 305 -17.92 -18.09 10.25
N ASP A 306 -18.69 -18.99 10.86
CA ASP A 306 -20.15 -18.89 10.96
C ASP A 306 -20.61 -17.65 11.75
N GLN A 307 -19.93 -17.30 12.85
CA GLN A 307 -20.23 -16.09 13.61
C GLN A 307 -19.94 -14.82 12.77
N ILE A 308 -18.88 -14.84 11.98
CA ILE A 308 -18.56 -13.73 11.06
C ILE A 308 -19.60 -13.63 9.99
N ALA A 309 -20.05 -14.74 9.38
CA ALA A 309 -21.10 -14.75 8.38
C ALA A 309 -22.38 -14.07 8.89
N ARG A 310 -22.80 -14.40 10.11
CA ARG A 310 -23.98 -13.76 10.75
C ARG A 310 -23.75 -12.30 11.04
N ARG A 311 -22.60 -11.92 11.62
CA ARG A 311 -22.29 -10.50 11.95
C ARG A 311 -22.19 -9.60 10.74
N CYS A 312 -21.79 -10.16 9.59
CA CYS A 312 -21.70 -9.43 8.34
C CYS A 312 -22.96 -9.54 7.46
N GLY A 313 -24.05 -10.11 7.99
CA GLY A 313 -25.35 -10.17 7.32
C GLY A 313 -25.45 -11.17 6.16
N PHE A 314 -24.53 -12.14 6.04
CA PHE A 314 -24.67 -13.23 5.06
C PHE A 314 -25.74 -14.24 5.45
N GLY A 315 -26.03 -14.34 6.74
CA GLY A 315 -26.96 -15.34 7.30
C GLY A 315 -26.23 -16.62 7.70
N ASP A 316 -25.51 -17.26 6.79
CA ASP A 316 -24.79 -18.50 7.01
C ASP A 316 -23.40 -18.52 6.34
N GLU A 317 -22.57 -19.53 6.72
CA GLU A 317 -21.21 -19.70 6.22
C GLU A 317 -21.21 -20.03 4.69
N GLU A 318 -22.19 -20.74 4.19
CA GLU A 318 -22.22 -21.18 2.81
C GLU A 318 -22.46 -20.00 1.85
N ARG A 319 -23.38 -19.10 2.18
CA ARG A 319 -23.61 -17.85 1.43
C ARG A 319 -22.38 -16.96 1.46
N MET A 320 -21.73 -16.83 2.62
CA MET A 320 -20.48 -16.11 2.74
C MET A 320 -19.40 -16.74 1.85
N ARG A 321 -19.26 -18.07 1.85
CA ARG A 321 -18.30 -18.81 1.03
C ARG A 321 -18.53 -18.60 -0.46
N ALA A 322 -19.78 -18.70 -0.92
CA ALA A 322 -20.14 -18.48 -2.31
C ALA A 322 -19.82 -17.03 -2.76
N THR A 323 -20.12 -16.06 -1.89
CA THR A 323 -19.86 -14.64 -2.17
C THR A 323 -18.35 -14.36 -2.20
N PHE A 324 -17.58 -14.89 -1.25
CA PHE A 324 -16.10 -14.78 -1.23
C PHE A 324 -15.47 -15.37 -2.49
N LYS A 325 -15.89 -16.56 -2.91
CA LYS A 325 -15.40 -17.16 -4.15
C LYS A 325 -15.71 -16.32 -5.38
N ARG A 326 -16.90 -15.70 -5.43
CA ARG A 326 -17.33 -14.85 -6.55
C ARG A 326 -16.51 -13.55 -6.64
N HIS A 327 -16.21 -12.93 -5.50
CA HIS A 327 -15.57 -11.62 -5.45
C HIS A 327 -14.05 -11.68 -5.27
N LEU A 328 -13.54 -12.72 -4.59
CA LEU A 328 -12.13 -12.81 -4.20
C LEU A 328 -11.43 -14.08 -4.71
N ALA A 329 -12.15 -14.96 -5.42
CA ALA A 329 -11.66 -16.26 -5.91
C ALA A 329 -11.07 -17.19 -4.81
N ILE A 330 -11.35 -16.91 -3.53
CA ILE A 330 -10.81 -17.63 -2.38
C ILE A 330 -11.92 -17.91 -1.36
N SER A 331 -11.78 -18.99 -0.54
CA SER A 331 -12.74 -19.25 0.54
C SER A 331 -12.44 -18.38 1.78
N PRO A 332 -13.43 -18.10 2.66
CA PRO A 332 -13.19 -17.38 3.91
C PRO A 332 -12.16 -18.03 4.82
N ARG A 333 -12.11 -19.38 4.87
CA ARG A 333 -11.13 -20.13 5.67
C ARG A 333 -9.72 -19.99 5.10
N ASP A 334 -9.57 -20.07 3.77
CA ASP A 334 -8.28 -19.88 3.11
C ASP A 334 -7.84 -18.43 3.20
N TYR A 335 -8.78 -17.48 3.08
CA TYR A 335 -8.53 -16.08 3.31
C TYR A 335 -7.95 -15.84 4.71
N ARG A 336 -8.61 -16.35 5.76
CA ARG A 336 -8.10 -16.27 7.13
C ARG A 336 -6.71 -16.87 7.27
N ARG A 337 -6.48 -18.07 6.74
CA ARG A 337 -5.17 -18.74 6.81
C ARG A 337 -4.04 -17.89 6.21
N ARG A 338 -4.33 -17.15 5.14
CA ARG A 338 -3.33 -16.31 4.45
C ARG A 338 -3.12 -14.95 5.10
N PHE A 339 -4.18 -14.38 5.68
CA PHE A 339 -4.19 -12.96 6.07
C PHE A 339 -4.45 -12.72 7.57
N SER A 340 -4.77 -13.77 8.37
CA SER A 340 -5.01 -13.59 9.80
C SER A 340 -3.73 -13.25 10.57
N ILE A 341 -3.83 -12.20 11.36
CA ILE A 341 -2.77 -11.73 12.27
C ILE A 341 -2.50 -12.77 13.39
N LEU A 342 -3.47 -13.62 13.68
CA LEU A 342 -3.46 -14.54 14.83
C LEU A 342 -2.71 -15.85 14.57
N SER A 343 -2.46 -16.22 13.31
CA SER A 343 -1.75 -17.44 12.94
C SER A 343 -0.23 -17.33 13.11
N SER A 344 0.33 -16.14 13.13
CA SER A 344 1.77 -15.93 13.34
C SER A 344 2.23 -16.04 14.79
N THR A 345 1.31 -16.01 15.77
CA THR A 345 1.65 -16.06 17.21
C THR A 345 1.79 -17.48 17.75
N ASN A 346 1.18 -18.48 17.10
CA ASN A 346 1.24 -19.87 17.55
C ASN A 346 2.46 -20.65 17.02
N ALA A 347 3.09 -20.22 15.95
CA ALA A 347 4.31 -20.85 15.43
C ALA A 347 5.57 -20.54 16.28
N MET A 348 5.52 -19.52 17.13
CA MET A 348 6.63 -19.14 18.03
C MET A 348 6.55 -19.75 19.44
N ARG A 349 5.49 -20.50 19.78
CA ARG A 349 5.35 -21.18 21.09
C ARG A 349 5.70 -22.68 21.06
N GLN A 350 6.12 -23.20 19.91
CA GLN A 350 6.52 -24.61 19.76
C GLN A 350 7.95 -24.79 19.23
N LYS A 351 8.85 -23.86 19.55
CA LYS A 351 10.31 -24.09 19.44
C LYS A 351 10.99 -23.65 20.71
#